data_832e541b6962ca023d937fb04152d98d
#
_entry.id   832e541b6962ca023d937fb04152d98d
#
_cell.length_a   1.000
_cell.length_b   1.000
_cell.length_c   1.000
_cell.angle_alpha   90.00
_cell.angle_beta   90.00
_cell.angle_gamma   90.00
#
_symmetry.space_group_name_H-M   'P 1'
#
loop_
_entity.id
_entity.type
_entity.pdbx_description
1 polymer ?
#
loop_
_entity_poly.entity_id
_entity_poly.type
_entity_poly.pdbx_seq_one_letter_code
_entity_poly.pdbx_strand_id
1 'polypeptide(L)'
;MLINRCAAALAVTSAVLHLRMGIGSAIGVVVAAMAVVCLLCAADLWRSTNNRPWVVMAAASAVMLLAHASGPTGHHQAVVTDRVSDVSAASIVAVVELTLAAVVVFLRTRRIPPELLHYPLQEPR
;
A
#
# COMPACT_ATOMS: atom_id res chain seq x y z
N MET A 1 17.50 -2.19 -5.12
CA MET A 1 17.51 -1.19 -4.03
C MET A 1 16.74 0.09 -4.34
N LEU A 2 16.82 0.67 -5.54
CA LEU A 2 16.11 1.93 -5.88
C LEU A 2 14.59 1.80 -5.73
N ILE A 3 13.98 0.74 -6.26
CA ILE A 3 12.53 0.53 -6.23
C ILE A 3 11.97 0.46 -4.80
N ASN A 4 12.70 -0.16 -3.86
CA ASN A 4 12.29 -0.21 -2.46
C ASN A 4 12.30 1.18 -1.82
N ARG A 5 13.27 2.03 -2.19
CA ARG A 5 13.36 3.42 -1.69
C ARG A 5 12.23 4.29 -2.25
N CYS A 6 11.89 4.12 -3.53
CA CYS A 6 10.75 4.81 -4.13
C CYS A 6 9.43 4.39 -3.45
N ALA A 7 9.25 3.10 -3.22
CA ALA A 7 8.06 2.58 -2.51
C ALA A 7 8.00 3.08 -1.06
N ALA A 8 9.13 3.12 -0.34
CA ALA A 8 9.19 3.67 1.00
C ALA A 8 8.84 5.18 1.01
N ALA A 9 9.31 5.95 0.02
CA ALA A 9 8.96 7.36 -0.11
C ALA A 9 7.45 7.55 -0.38
N LEU A 10 6.84 6.71 -1.23
CA LEU A 10 5.38 6.73 -1.45
C LEU A 10 4.62 6.43 -0.15
N ALA A 11 5.03 5.40 0.61
CA ALA A 11 4.39 5.06 1.87
C ALA A 11 4.51 6.18 2.93
N VAL A 12 5.64 6.90 2.96
CA VAL A 12 5.79 8.10 3.81
C VAL A 12 4.86 9.21 3.34
N THR A 13 4.74 9.44 2.03
CA THR A 13 3.81 10.43 1.46
C THR A 13 2.37 10.10 1.82
N SER A 14 1.98 8.82 1.72
CA SER A 14 0.67 8.32 2.13
C SER A 14 0.40 8.61 3.62
N ALA A 15 1.38 8.33 4.49
CA ALA A 15 1.27 8.62 5.93
C ALA A 15 1.07 10.11 6.21
N VAL A 16 1.81 10.99 5.53
CA VAL A 16 1.68 12.45 5.68
C VAL A 16 0.30 12.92 5.24
N LEU A 17 -0.22 12.43 4.12
CA LEU A 17 -1.58 12.76 3.65
C LEU A 17 -2.64 12.35 4.67
N HIS A 18 -2.51 11.15 5.26
CA HIS A 18 -3.43 10.70 6.33
C HIS A 18 -3.39 11.62 7.55
N LEU A 19 -2.19 12.00 8.01
CA LEU A 19 -2.06 12.91 9.16
C LEU A 19 -2.66 14.29 8.88
N ARG A 20 -2.60 14.78 7.64
CA ARG A 20 -3.21 16.06 7.24
C ARG A 20 -4.75 16.03 7.25
N MET A 21 -5.36 14.86 7.04
CA MET A 21 -6.82 14.72 7.09
C MET A 21 -7.40 14.92 8.50
N GLY A 22 -6.57 14.97 9.54
CA GLY A 22 -6.92 15.40 10.90
C GLY A 22 -7.33 14.27 11.84
N ILE A 23 -6.97 14.42 13.13
CA ILE A 23 -7.08 13.41 14.19
C ILE A 23 -8.31 13.65 15.09
N GLY A 24 -9.22 14.57 14.74
CA GLY A 24 -10.26 15.12 15.65
C GLY A 24 -11.54 14.30 15.81
N SER A 25 -11.64 13.08 15.32
CA SER A 25 -12.86 12.26 15.39
C SER A 25 -12.54 10.77 15.58
N ALA A 26 -13.57 9.92 15.80
CA ALA A 26 -13.40 8.46 15.83
C ALA A 26 -12.75 7.94 14.53
N ILE A 27 -13.03 8.58 13.40
CA ILE A 27 -12.38 8.34 12.11
C ILE A 27 -10.87 8.71 12.19
N GLY A 28 -10.50 9.72 12.95
CA GLY A 28 -9.12 10.13 13.15
C GLY A 28 -8.23 9.04 13.76
N VAL A 29 -8.78 8.19 14.62
CA VAL A 29 -8.03 7.03 15.16
C VAL A 29 -7.71 6.02 14.07
N VAL A 30 -8.65 5.74 13.17
CA VAL A 30 -8.44 4.84 12.03
C VAL A 30 -7.39 5.44 11.08
N VAL A 31 -7.51 6.73 10.79
CA VAL A 31 -6.55 7.45 9.92
C VAL A 31 -5.14 7.45 10.53
N ALA A 32 -5.02 7.66 11.85
CA ALA A 32 -3.73 7.57 12.55
C ALA A 32 -3.15 6.15 12.51
N ALA A 33 -3.98 5.13 12.71
CA ALA A 33 -3.55 3.73 12.61
C ALA A 33 -3.05 3.42 11.19
N MET A 34 -3.73 3.90 10.14
CA MET A 34 -3.28 3.74 8.76
C MET A 34 -1.95 4.46 8.50
N ALA A 35 -1.77 5.66 9.01
CA ALA A 35 -0.48 6.37 8.91
C ALA A 35 0.66 5.57 9.57
N VAL A 36 0.41 4.98 10.74
CA VAL A 36 1.39 4.11 11.41
C VAL A 36 1.72 2.89 10.55
N VAL A 37 0.73 2.21 9.99
CA VAL A 37 0.95 1.06 9.08
C VAL A 37 1.80 1.47 7.88
N CYS A 38 1.52 2.61 7.24
CA CYS A 38 2.32 3.14 6.13
C CYS A 38 3.78 3.38 6.53
N LEU A 39 4.03 3.96 7.72
CA LEU A 39 5.38 4.21 8.22
C LEU A 39 6.14 2.90 8.53
N LEU A 40 5.45 1.91 9.11
CA LEU A 40 6.03 0.58 9.35
C LEU A 40 6.37 -0.12 8.02
N CYS A 41 5.48 -0.06 7.03
CA CYS A 41 5.75 -0.56 5.68
C CYS A 41 6.95 0.16 5.04
N ALA A 42 7.05 1.48 5.18
CA ALA A 42 8.19 2.25 4.66
C ALA A 42 9.50 1.80 5.30
N ALA A 43 9.53 1.64 6.61
CA ALA A 43 10.71 1.19 7.36
C ALA A 43 11.12 -0.24 6.97
N ASP A 44 10.16 -1.13 6.78
CA ASP A 44 10.40 -2.51 6.38
C ASP A 44 10.88 -2.60 4.92
N LEU A 45 10.29 -1.83 3.99
CA LEU A 45 10.74 -1.70 2.60
C LEU A 45 12.17 -1.16 2.51
N TRP A 46 12.54 -0.25 3.42
CA TRP A 46 13.89 0.31 3.45
C TRP A 46 14.95 -0.71 3.87
N ARG A 47 14.60 -1.62 4.79
CA ARG A 47 15.52 -2.57 5.43
C ARG A 47 15.52 -3.95 4.77
N SER A 48 14.38 -4.37 4.22
CA SER A 48 14.15 -5.74 3.77
C SER A 48 14.21 -5.86 2.24
N THR A 49 14.77 -6.97 1.78
CA THR A 49 14.72 -7.40 0.36
C THR A 49 13.61 -8.43 0.11
N ASN A 50 12.86 -8.80 1.15
CA ASN A 50 11.83 -9.82 1.12
C ASN A 50 10.55 -9.34 0.40
N ASN A 51 9.63 -10.27 0.09
CA ASN A 51 8.34 -9.94 -0.53
C ASN A 51 7.28 -9.51 0.49
N ARG A 52 7.47 -9.84 1.78
CA ARG A 52 6.50 -9.55 2.84
C ARG A 52 6.06 -8.08 2.88
N PRO A 53 6.96 -7.07 2.91
CA PRO A 53 6.53 -5.68 2.97
C PRO A 53 5.73 -5.23 1.74
N TRP A 54 5.98 -5.82 0.57
CA TRP A 54 5.22 -5.54 -0.65
C TRP A 54 3.79 -6.06 -0.57
N VAL A 55 3.60 -7.25 0.01
CA VAL A 55 2.26 -7.83 0.23
C VAL A 55 1.49 -7.01 1.27
N VAL A 56 2.14 -6.60 2.36
CA VAL A 56 1.52 -5.76 3.40
C VAL A 56 1.14 -4.40 2.83
N MET A 57 2.01 -3.77 2.03
CA MET A 57 1.72 -2.51 1.36
C MET A 57 0.52 -2.64 0.42
N ALA A 58 0.48 -3.69 -0.41
CA ALA A 58 -0.65 -3.94 -1.30
C ALA A 58 -1.97 -4.12 -0.55
N ALA A 59 -1.95 -4.88 0.55
CA ALA A 59 -3.13 -5.10 1.38
C ALA A 59 -3.61 -3.79 2.04
N ALA A 60 -2.69 -3.00 2.60
CA ALA A 60 -3.01 -1.72 3.21
C ALA A 60 -3.62 -0.73 2.19
N SER A 61 -3.01 -0.62 1.00
CA SER A 61 -3.51 0.26 -0.07
C SER A 61 -4.87 -0.19 -0.59
N ALA A 62 -5.12 -1.51 -0.71
CA ALA A 62 -6.42 -2.06 -1.10
C ALA A 62 -7.51 -1.75 -0.05
N VAL A 63 -7.22 -1.94 1.24
CA VAL A 63 -8.15 -1.60 2.35
C VAL A 63 -8.45 -0.12 2.35
N MET A 64 -7.46 0.73 2.10
CA MET A 64 -7.63 2.18 2.03
C MET A 64 -8.55 2.58 0.88
N LEU A 65 -8.36 2.01 -0.32
CA LEU A 65 -9.22 2.27 -1.47
C LEU A 65 -10.67 1.84 -1.20
N LEU A 66 -10.86 0.67 -0.57
CA LEU A 66 -12.19 0.21 -0.17
C LEU A 66 -12.83 1.17 0.85
N ALA A 67 -12.09 1.63 1.84
CA ALA A 67 -12.57 2.58 2.83
C ALA A 67 -12.99 3.92 2.20
N HIS A 68 -12.22 4.43 1.24
CA HIS A 68 -12.57 5.64 0.50
C HIS A 68 -13.79 5.44 -0.41
N ALA A 69 -13.91 4.26 -1.06
CA ALA A 69 -15.06 3.94 -1.91
C ALA A 69 -16.35 3.71 -1.11
N SER A 70 -16.23 3.23 0.14
CA SER A 70 -17.36 2.95 1.03
C SER A 70 -17.75 4.14 1.90
N GLY A 71 -17.01 5.26 1.83
CA GLY A 71 -17.29 6.46 2.60
C GLY A 71 -18.70 7.00 2.31
N PRO A 72 -19.38 7.60 3.32
CA PRO A 72 -20.71 8.14 3.15
C PRO A 72 -20.68 9.22 2.06
N THR A 73 -21.32 8.98 0.94
CA THR A 73 -21.61 9.94 -0.12
C THR A 73 -22.68 10.95 0.36
N GLY A 74 -22.52 11.43 1.59
CA GLY A 74 -23.46 12.36 2.21
C GLY A 74 -23.39 13.72 1.51
N HIS A 75 -24.47 14.05 0.81
CA HIS A 75 -24.72 15.29 0.07
C HIS A 75 -24.72 16.59 0.89
N HIS A 76 -24.18 16.59 2.12
CA HIS A 76 -24.29 17.74 3.04
C HIS A 76 -22.98 18.19 3.67
N GLN A 77 -21.89 18.24 2.92
CA GLN A 77 -20.73 19.02 3.38
C GLN A 77 -20.12 19.83 2.24
N ALA A 78 -20.72 20.98 2.00
CA ALA A 78 -20.04 22.13 1.43
C ALA A 78 -19.00 22.65 2.47
N VAL A 79 -17.94 21.89 2.73
CA VAL A 79 -16.82 22.36 3.54
C VAL A 79 -15.52 21.83 2.95
N VAL A 80 -14.78 22.78 2.40
CA VAL A 80 -13.33 22.79 2.21
C VAL A 80 -12.85 21.99 1.00
N THR A 81 -12.63 22.71 -0.08
CA THR A 81 -11.95 22.31 -1.32
C THR A 81 -10.62 21.57 -1.04
N ASP A 82 -9.92 21.92 0.03
CA ASP A 82 -8.65 21.30 0.43
C ASP A 82 -8.80 19.83 0.85
N ARG A 83 -9.88 19.44 1.56
CA ARG A 83 -10.09 18.05 1.96
C ARG A 83 -10.40 17.13 0.79
N VAL A 84 -11.12 17.60 -0.21
CA VAL A 84 -11.42 16.81 -1.42
C VAL A 84 -10.13 16.56 -2.19
N SER A 85 -9.23 17.53 -2.26
CA SER A 85 -7.94 17.37 -2.93
C SER A 85 -7.05 16.35 -2.19
N ASP A 86 -7.01 16.37 -0.87
CA ASP A 86 -6.21 15.44 -0.06
C ASP A 86 -6.72 13.99 -0.17
N VAL A 87 -8.05 13.78 -0.16
CA VAL A 87 -8.65 12.45 -0.38
C VAL A 87 -8.36 11.92 -1.77
N SER A 88 -8.46 12.77 -2.80
CA SER A 88 -8.13 12.39 -4.18
C SER A 88 -6.64 12.05 -4.31
N ALA A 89 -5.77 12.85 -3.71
CA ALA A 89 -4.32 12.60 -3.72
C ALA A 89 -3.98 11.29 -2.98
N ALA A 90 -4.59 11.03 -1.83
CA ALA A 90 -4.40 9.78 -1.09
C ALA A 90 -4.85 8.56 -1.90
N SER A 91 -5.98 8.66 -2.60
CA SER A 91 -6.48 7.59 -3.47
C SER A 91 -5.55 7.31 -4.64
N ILE A 92 -5.01 8.35 -5.28
CA ILE A 92 -4.04 8.21 -6.37
C ILE A 92 -2.76 7.53 -5.86
N VAL A 93 -2.23 7.96 -4.71
CA VAL A 93 -1.05 7.35 -4.10
C VAL A 93 -1.31 5.87 -3.79
N ALA A 94 -2.48 5.53 -3.24
CA ALA A 94 -2.85 4.15 -2.95
C ALA A 94 -2.94 3.27 -4.21
N VAL A 95 -3.47 3.79 -5.31
CA VAL A 95 -3.50 3.06 -6.60
C VAL A 95 -2.08 2.83 -7.13
N VAL A 96 -1.21 3.83 -7.04
CA VAL A 96 0.19 3.72 -7.46
C VAL A 96 0.93 2.69 -6.60
N GLU A 97 0.76 2.73 -5.28
CA GLU A 97 1.37 1.75 -4.34
C GLU A 97 0.89 0.33 -4.64
N LEU A 98 -0.43 0.13 -4.81
CA LEU A 98 -1.02 -1.17 -5.10
C LEU A 98 -0.49 -1.73 -6.43
N THR A 99 -0.46 -0.91 -7.46
CA THR A 99 0.04 -1.29 -8.79
C THR A 99 1.53 -1.65 -8.73
N LEU A 100 2.33 -0.82 -8.05
CA LEU A 100 3.76 -1.06 -7.89
C LEU A 100 4.03 -2.36 -7.13
N ALA A 101 3.30 -2.59 -6.03
CA ALA A 101 3.43 -3.81 -5.24
C ALA A 101 3.03 -5.04 -6.06
N ALA A 102 1.91 -5.00 -6.78
CA ALA A 102 1.45 -6.08 -7.63
C ALA A 102 2.50 -6.43 -8.71
N VAL A 103 3.05 -5.44 -9.39
CA VAL A 103 4.09 -5.63 -10.41
C VAL A 103 5.35 -6.25 -9.80
N VAL A 104 5.83 -5.74 -8.67
CA VAL A 104 7.05 -6.26 -8.03
C VAL A 104 6.86 -7.69 -7.54
N VAL A 105 5.75 -7.98 -6.87
CA VAL A 105 5.44 -9.34 -6.41
C VAL A 105 5.32 -10.28 -7.60
N PHE A 106 4.59 -9.88 -8.64
CA PHE A 106 4.43 -10.68 -9.85
C PHE A 106 5.78 -10.98 -10.54
N LEU A 107 6.64 -9.98 -10.73
CA LEU A 107 7.95 -10.16 -11.36
C LEU A 107 8.87 -11.06 -10.53
N ARG A 108 8.78 -10.99 -9.19
CA ARG A 108 9.57 -11.83 -8.30
C ARG A 108 9.06 -13.28 -8.23
N THR A 109 7.74 -13.48 -8.30
CA THR A 109 7.13 -14.82 -8.23
C THR A 109 7.18 -15.55 -9.57
N ARG A 110 7.26 -14.83 -10.70
CA ARG A 110 7.42 -15.45 -12.03
C ARG A 110 8.78 -16.11 -12.25
N ARG A 111 9.78 -15.83 -11.44
CA ARG A 111 11.08 -16.48 -11.51
C ARG A 111 10.95 -17.87 -10.89
N ILE A 112 10.68 -18.87 -11.73
CA ILE A 112 10.73 -20.27 -11.31
C ILE A 112 12.19 -20.54 -10.89
N PRO A 113 12.43 -20.99 -9.65
CA PRO A 113 13.77 -21.38 -9.24
C PRO A 113 14.33 -22.43 -10.19
N PRO A 114 15.56 -22.28 -10.70
CA PRO A 114 16.14 -23.21 -11.66
C PRO A 114 16.22 -24.64 -11.10
N GLU A 115 16.22 -24.79 -9.79
CA GLU A 115 16.20 -26.09 -9.11
C GLU A 115 14.93 -26.90 -9.39
N LEU A 116 13.78 -26.25 -9.61
CA LEU A 116 12.52 -26.95 -9.94
C LEU A 116 12.48 -27.41 -11.41
N LEU A 117 13.33 -26.86 -12.28
CA LEU A 117 13.44 -27.28 -13.69
C LEU A 117 14.24 -28.59 -13.84
N HIS A 118 14.98 -29.00 -12.83
CA HIS A 118 15.85 -30.19 -12.84
C HIS A 118 15.31 -31.33 -11.97
N TYR A 119 14.04 -31.25 -11.50
CA TYR A 119 13.44 -32.38 -10.83
C TYR A 119 13.09 -33.45 -11.87
N PRO A 120 13.86 -34.55 -11.98
CA PRO A 120 13.47 -35.65 -12.85
C PRO A 120 12.14 -36.18 -12.30
N LEU A 121 11.11 -36.21 -13.14
CA LEU A 121 9.86 -36.90 -12.84
C LEU A 121 10.26 -38.34 -12.51
N GLN A 122 10.27 -38.70 -11.22
CA GLN A 122 10.42 -40.09 -10.82
C GLN A 122 9.19 -40.82 -11.34
N GLU A 123 9.38 -41.57 -12.40
CA GLU A 123 8.33 -42.50 -12.86
C GLU A 123 7.98 -43.44 -11.71
N PRO A 124 6.70 -43.57 -11.36
CA PRO A 124 6.26 -44.52 -10.36
C PRO A 124 6.59 -45.94 -10.88
N ARG A 125 7.41 -46.67 -10.14
CA ARG A 125 7.65 -48.09 -10.35
C ARG A 125 6.43 -48.89 -9.92
#